data_bc44964eb0e9b1f7d1c4272b990473b8
#
_entry.id   bc44964eb0e9b1f7d1c4272b990473b8
#
_cell.length_a   1.000
_cell.length_b   1.000
_cell.length_c   1.000
_cell.angle_alpha   90.00
_cell.angle_beta   90.00
_cell.angle_gamma   90.00
#
_symmetry.space_group_name_H-M   'P 1'
#
loop_
_entity.id
_entity.type
_entity.pdbx_description
1 polymer ?
#
loop_
_entity_poly.entity_id
_entity_poly.type
_entity_poly.pdbx_seq_one_letter_code
_entity_poly.pdbx_strand_id
1 'polypeptide(L)'
;MKSTSGFALFLLLSLALLTGAGYNDRDNTLVRFKGGIGVDPISNVTVSGSTITASPNTVRGVSPAGQIWRIGDLTATVNVDGRIRLSGRGLLLAGGNGIGTNGGQSVFATLFCGPATSATASSSSLTGVPLEADGDFTINDVLSTAPPDPCTTPVLLIQTTGGTHPWFAAGIPD
;
A
#
# COMPACT_ATOMS: atom_id res chain seq x y z
N MET A 1 -3.77 -2.31 -85.51
CA MET A 1 -2.79 -3.16 -84.96
C MET A 1 -1.98 -2.33 -83.94
N LYS A 2 -2.40 -2.27 -82.69
CA LYS A 2 -1.63 -1.71 -81.57
C LYS A 2 -2.00 -2.49 -80.36
N SER A 3 -1.03 -3.26 -79.81
CA SER A 3 -1.04 -3.96 -78.58
C SER A 3 -0.81 -2.98 -77.46
N THR A 4 -1.67 -2.96 -76.45
CA THR A 4 -1.45 -2.22 -75.21
C THR A 4 -1.38 -3.24 -74.04
N SER A 5 -0.16 -3.39 -73.54
CA SER A 5 0.19 -4.22 -72.37
C SER A 5 -0.24 -3.51 -71.10
N GLY A 6 -1.13 -4.11 -70.34
CA GLY A 6 -1.56 -3.58 -69.05
C GLY A 6 -0.66 -4.13 -67.93
N PHE A 7 0.02 -3.23 -67.22
CA PHE A 7 0.82 -3.53 -66.03
C PHE A 7 -0.11 -3.57 -64.82
N ALA A 8 -0.32 -4.76 -64.27
CA ALA A 8 -1.03 -4.90 -63.01
C ALA A 8 -0.05 -4.68 -61.83
N LEU A 9 -0.24 -3.57 -61.10
CA LEU A 9 0.50 -3.23 -59.92
C LEU A 9 -0.12 -3.94 -58.71
N PHE A 10 0.49 -5.02 -58.23
CA PHE A 10 0.12 -5.69 -56.98
C PHE A 10 0.62 -4.86 -55.79
N LEU A 11 -0.32 -4.18 -55.10
CA LEU A 11 -0.08 -3.52 -53.83
C LEU A 11 -0.13 -4.58 -52.71
N LEU A 12 1.03 -5.02 -52.22
CA LEU A 12 1.15 -5.88 -51.03
C LEU A 12 0.92 -5.02 -49.79
N LEU A 13 -0.30 -5.11 -49.22
CA LEU A 13 -0.65 -4.51 -47.96
C LEU A 13 -0.07 -5.40 -46.84
N SER A 14 1.08 -5.07 -46.29
CA SER A 14 1.68 -5.73 -45.14
C SER A 14 0.92 -5.29 -43.89
N LEU A 15 -0.01 -6.15 -43.44
CA LEU A 15 -0.70 -6.02 -42.15
C LEU A 15 0.28 -6.38 -41.02
N ALA A 16 0.89 -5.36 -40.41
CA ALA A 16 1.69 -5.54 -39.20
C ALA A 16 0.73 -5.88 -38.03
N LEU A 17 0.67 -7.15 -37.65
CA LEU A 17 0.07 -7.58 -36.39
C LEU A 17 0.94 -7.01 -35.25
N LEU A 18 0.50 -5.92 -34.65
CA LEU A 18 0.95 -5.52 -33.33
C LEU A 18 0.40 -6.56 -32.32
N THR A 19 1.17 -7.60 -32.06
CA THR A 19 0.97 -8.44 -30.89
C THR A 19 1.33 -7.59 -29.69
N GLY A 20 0.34 -6.89 -29.12
CA GLY A 20 0.46 -6.31 -27.80
C GLY A 20 0.74 -7.46 -26.82
N ALA A 21 2.01 -7.63 -26.41
CA ALA A 21 2.34 -8.47 -25.26
C ALA A 21 1.54 -7.93 -24.07
N GLY A 22 0.44 -8.61 -23.75
CA GLY A 22 -0.28 -8.35 -22.51
C GLY A 22 0.70 -8.56 -21.37
N TYR A 23 1.14 -7.49 -20.76
CA TYR A 23 1.98 -7.53 -19.57
C TYR A 23 1.16 -8.21 -18.48
N ASN A 24 1.48 -9.48 -18.17
CA ASN A 24 0.82 -10.23 -17.10
C ASN A 24 1.28 -9.64 -15.76
N ASP A 25 0.50 -8.73 -15.23
CA ASP A 25 0.70 -8.10 -13.91
C ASP A 25 0.81 -9.14 -12.77
N ARG A 26 0.39 -10.39 -13.03
CA ARG A 26 0.45 -11.51 -12.08
C ARG A 26 1.85 -12.08 -11.89
N ASP A 27 2.69 -12.04 -12.91
CA ASP A 27 4.06 -12.60 -12.86
C ASP A 27 5.06 -11.65 -12.19
N ASN A 28 4.65 -10.39 -11.92
CA ASN A 28 5.48 -9.35 -11.31
C ASN A 28 5.07 -9.03 -9.86
N THR A 29 4.11 -9.77 -9.29
CA THR A 29 3.65 -9.53 -7.92
C THR A 29 4.66 -10.06 -6.91
N LEU A 30 5.13 -9.19 -6.03
CA LEU A 30 6.00 -9.51 -4.91
C LEU A 30 5.19 -9.99 -3.69
N VAL A 31 4.17 -9.20 -3.30
CA VAL A 31 3.34 -9.50 -2.12
C VAL A 31 1.95 -8.91 -2.28
N ARG A 32 0.97 -9.60 -1.67
CA ARG A 32 -0.42 -9.14 -1.58
C ARG A 32 -0.86 -9.05 -0.14
N PHE A 33 -1.83 -8.17 0.09
CA PHE A 33 -2.49 -8.00 1.38
C PHE A 33 -4.00 -7.99 1.16
N LYS A 34 -4.74 -8.69 2.05
CA LYS A 34 -6.18 -8.76 2.02
C LYS A 34 -6.74 -8.67 3.44
N GLY A 35 -7.50 -7.61 3.67
CA GLY A 35 -7.93 -7.22 5.00
C GLY A 35 -6.94 -6.29 5.69
N GLY A 36 -7.41 -5.61 6.72
CA GLY A 36 -6.64 -4.66 7.51
C GLY A 36 -6.95 -4.73 9.00
N ILE A 37 -5.97 -4.33 9.79
CA ILE A 37 -6.07 -4.19 11.25
C ILE A 37 -5.83 -2.73 11.58
N GLY A 38 -6.81 -2.08 12.22
CA GLY A 38 -6.65 -0.74 12.76
C GLY A 38 -5.76 -0.74 14.01
N VAL A 39 -5.16 0.39 14.33
CA VAL A 39 -4.24 0.52 15.45
C VAL A 39 -4.96 0.59 16.81
N ASP A 40 -4.49 -0.22 17.76
CA ASP A 40 -4.63 0.01 19.18
C ASP A 40 -3.32 0.63 19.69
N PRO A 41 -3.34 1.80 20.35
CA PRO A 41 -2.12 2.50 20.74
C PRO A 41 -1.21 1.74 21.71
N ILE A 42 -1.80 0.84 22.49
CA ILE A 42 -1.13 0.10 23.58
C ILE A 42 -1.15 -1.38 23.26
N SER A 43 0.01 -2.01 23.27
CA SER A 43 0.17 -3.46 23.09
C SER A 43 0.10 -4.25 24.39
N ASN A 44 0.48 -3.65 25.51
CA ASN A 44 0.53 -4.32 26.80
C ASN A 44 0.45 -3.33 27.96
N VAL A 45 -0.10 -3.78 29.09
CA VAL A 45 -0.10 -3.06 30.37
C VAL A 45 0.46 -3.96 31.45
N THR A 46 1.46 -3.47 32.16
CA THR A 46 2.04 -4.16 33.32
C THR A 46 1.74 -3.38 34.58
N VAL A 47 1.43 -4.11 35.69
CA VAL A 47 1.17 -3.55 37.02
C VAL A 47 2.19 -4.12 37.98
N SER A 48 2.91 -3.23 38.70
CA SER A 48 3.88 -3.61 39.72
C SER A 48 3.64 -2.73 40.94
N GLY A 49 3.02 -3.29 41.96
CA GLY A 49 2.54 -2.54 43.12
C GLY A 49 1.50 -1.49 42.70
N SER A 50 1.74 -0.22 42.97
CA SER A 50 0.91 0.91 42.55
C SER A 50 1.31 1.52 41.21
N THR A 51 2.35 0.98 40.54
CA THR A 51 2.85 1.50 39.26
C THR A 51 2.19 0.76 38.11
N ILE A 52 1.57 1.51 37.20
CA ILE A 52 1.01 1.01 35.93
C ILE A 52 1.89 1.52 34.78
N THR A 53 2.39 0.60 33.96
CA THR A 53 3.19 0.92 32.78
C THR A 53 2.48 0.40 31.54
N ALA A 54 2.23 1.29 30.57
CA ALA A 54 1.69 0.96 29.26
C ALA A 54 2.80 0.91 28.22
N SER A 55 2.84 -0.16 27.44
CA SER A 55 3.79 -0.31 26.33
C SER A 55 3.11 0.09 25.01
N PRO A 56 3.71 0.98 24.22
CA PRO A 56 3.14 1.36 22.92
C PRO A 56 3.14 0.17 21.95
N ASN A 57 2.16 0.12 21.08
CA ASN A 57 2.04 -0.88 20.03
C ASN A 57 2.97 -0.55 18.85
N THR A 58 4.28 -0.60 19.07
CA THR A 58 5.30 -0.29 18.08
C THR A 58 5.50 -1.46 17.12
N VAL A 59 5.37 -1.20 15.80
CA VAL A 59 5.54 -2.19 14.75
C VAL A 59 6.68 -1.77 13.84
N ARG A 60 7.69 -2.63 13.67
CA ARG A 60 8.88 -2.32 12.82
C ARG A 60 9.57 -1.00 13.18
N GLY A 61 9.57 -0.61 14.45
CA GLY A 61 10.12 0.66 14.92
C GLY A 61 9.21 1.87 14.71
N VAL A 62 8.04 1.70 14.10
CA VAL A 62 7.05 2.76 13.89
C VAL A 62 6.10 2.80 15.08
N SER A 63 5.99 3.97 15.72
CA SER A 63 5.07 4.19 16.83
C SER A 63 3.61 4.13 16.37
N PRO A 64 2.69 3.67 17.22
CA PRO A 64 1.26 3.74 16.93
C PRO A 64 0.74 5.17 17.00
N ALA A 65 -0.41 5.43 16.35
CA ALA A 65 -1.19 6.63 16.61
C ALA A 65 -1.63 6.68 18.09
N GLY A 66 -1.78 7.90 18.63
CA GLY A 66 -2.18 8.11 20.03
C GLY A 66 -3.63 7.77 20.33
N GLN A 67 -4.45 7.54 19.31
CA GLN A 67 -5.86 7.14 19.43
C GLN A 67 -6.11 5.84 18.68
N ILE A 68 -7.17 5.14 19.05
CA ILE A 68 -7.62 3.93 18.37
C ILE A 68 -8.16 4.30 17.01
N TRP A 69 -7.69 3.60 15.97
CA TRP A 69 -8.24 3.64 14.61
C TRP A 69 -8.77 2.29 14.21
N ARG A 70 -9.79 2.27 13.39
CA ARG A 70 -10.34 1.06 12.78
C ARG A 70 -10.36 1.24 11.27
N ILE A 71 -10.18 0.13 10.57
CA ILE A 71 -10.30 0.05 9.12
C ILE A 71 -11.33 -1.02 8.79
N GLY A 72 -12.22 -0.74 7.86
CA GLY A 72 -13.26 -1.68 7.43
C GLY A 72 -12.73 -2.74 6.47
N ASP A 73 -11.91 -2.33 5.50
CA ASP A 73 -11.25 -3.22 4.54
C ASP A 73 -9.95 -2.61 4.03
N LEU A 74 -9.02 -3.48 3.59
CA LEU A 74 -7.78 -3.09 2.94
C LEU A 74 -7.38 -4.16 1.93
N THR A 75 -7.05 -3.73 0.73
CA THR A 75 -6.41 -4.59 -0.27
C THR A 75 -5.18 -3.89 -0.81
N ALA A 76 -4.09 -4.63 -0.98
CA ALA A 76 -2.89 -4.09 -1.59
C ALA A 76 -2.15 -5.13 -2.43
N THR A 77 -1.53 -4.67 -3.50
CA THR A 77 -0.57 -5.44 -4.31
C THR A 77 0.69 -4.62 -4.47
N VAL A 78 1.82 -5.21 -4.15
CA VAL A 78 3.14 -4.63 -4.40
C VAL A 78 3.87 -5.53 -5.38
N ASN A 79 4.44 -4.92 -6.41
CA ASN A 79 5.21 -5.59 -7.45
C ASN A 79 6.70 -5.56 -7.13
N VAL A 80 7.49 -6.45 -7.76
CA VAL A 80 8.96 -6.49 -7.59
C VAL A 80 9.66 -5.20 -8.04
N ASP A 81 9.05 -4.44 -8.96
CA ASP A 81 9.53 -3.14 -9.41
C ASP A 81 9.17 -1.97 -8.47
N GLY A 82 8.54 -2.28 -7.33
CA GLY A 82 8.12 -1.31 -6.31
C GLY A 82 6.79 -0.63 -6.58
N ARG A 83 6.08 -0.94 -7.67
CA ARG A 83 4.72 -0.40 -7.86
C ARG A 83 3.79 -0.93 -6.78
N ILE A 84 3.06 -0.01 -6.15
CA ILE A 84 2.03 -0.32 -5.15
C ILE A 84 0.67 0.15 -5.64
N ARG A 85 -0.32 -0.72 -5.54
CA ARG A 85 -1.75 -0.40 -5.66
C ARG A 85 -2.44 -0.82 -4.39
N LEU A 86 -3.07 0.13 -3.72
CA LEU A 86 -3.71 -0.09 -2.43
C LEU A 86 -5.04 0.64 -2.38
N SER A 87 -6.06 -0.02 -1.87
CA SER A 87 -7.37 0.56 -1.52
C SER A 87 -7.67 0.23 -0.06
N GLY A 88 -7.97 1.26 0.72
CA GLY A 88 -8.45 1.15 2.09
C GLY A 88 -9.84 1.75 2.20
N ARG A 89 -10.68 1.20 3.08
CA ARG A 89 -12.03 1.67 3.33
C ARG A 89 -12.29 1.81 4.80
N GLY A 90 -12.95 2.92 5.16
CA GLY A 90 -13.42 3.15 6.52
C GLY A 90 -12.29 3.27 7.54
N LEU A 91 -11.17 3.91 7.19
CA LEU A 91 -10.11 4.22 8.14
C LEU A 91 -10.53 5.43 8.98
N LEU A 92 -11.09 5.17 10.13
CA LEU A 92 -11.72 6.15 11.01
C LEU A 92 -11.24 6.02 12.45
N LEU A 93 -11.30 7.14 13.18
CA LEU A 93 -11.14 7.16 14.63
C LEU A 93 -12.19 6.28 15.30
N ALA A 94 -11.76 5.38 16.17
CA ALA A 94 -12.62 4.46 16.91
C ALA A 94 -12.69 4.78 18.41
N GLY A 95 -12.21 5.96 18.80
CA GLY A 95 -12.22 6.43 20.18
C GLY A 95 -12.03 7.93 20.28
N GLY A 96 -12.23 8.47 21.48
CA GLY A 96 -12.13 9.89 21.78
C GLY A 96 -13.25 10.74 21.19
N ASN A 97 -13.12 12.07 21.29
CA ASN A 97 -14.16 13.01 20.84
C ASN A 97 -14.35 13.07 19.33
N GLY A 98 -13.37 12.53 18.55
CA GLY A 98 -13.41 12.46 17.08
C GLY A 98 -13.92 11.13 16.54
N ILE A 99 -14.50 10.25 17.38
CA ILE A 99 -14.99 8.94 16.94
C ILE A 99 -15.88 9.03 15.69
N GLY A 100 -15.64 8.14 14.72
CA GLY A 100 -16.37 8.08 13.45
C GLY A 100 -15.91 9.09 12.39
N THR A 101 -14.86 9.88 12.66
CA THR A 101 -14.29 10.81 11.66
C THR A 101 -12.93 10.34 11.15
N ASN A 102 -12.51 10.87 10.00
CA ASN A 102 -11.18 10.67 9.42
C ASN A 102 -10.08 11.55 10.07
N GLY A 103 -10.43 12.35 11.08
CA GLY A 103 -9.51 13.27 11.77
C GLY A 103 -8.82 14.30 10.87
N GLY A 104 -9.27 14.51 9.64
CA GLY A 104 -8.62 15.38 8.64
C GLY A 104 -7.24 14.89 8.22
N GLN A 105 -6.98 13.59 8.29
CA GLN A 105 -5.65 13.03 8.06
C GLN A 105 -5.40 12.72 6.59
N SER A 106 -4.11 12.76 6.21
CA SER A 106 -3.58 12.18 4.98
C SER A 106 -2.67 11.01 5.34
N VAL A 107 -2.62 10.00 4.46
CA VAL A 107 -1.91 8.76 4.72
C VAL A 107 -1.01 8.35 3.55
N PHE A 108 0.04 7.61 3.87
CA PHE A 108 0.93 6.92 2.92
C PHE A 108 1.16 5.49 3.38
N ALA A 109 1.72 4.66 2.51
CA ALA A 109 2.00 3.26 2.79
C ALA A 109 3.51 3.02 2.91
N THR A 110 3.92 2.18 3.88
CA THR A 110 5.29 1.64 3.98
C THR A 110 5.24 0.13 4.03
N LEU A 111 5.94 -0.52 3.09
CA LEU A 111 6.21 -1.95 3.11
C LEU A 111 7.52 -2.21 3.83
N PHE A 112 7.49 -3.11 4.81
CA PHE A 112 8.66 -3.64 5.50
C PHE A 112 8.89 -5.09 5.07
N CYS A 113 10.10 -5.41 4.62
CA CYS A 113 10.53 -6.76 4.26
C CYS A 113 11.70 -7.19 5.13
N GLY A 114 11.64 -8.37 5.71
CA GLY A 114 12.71 -8.93 6.55
C GLY A 114 12.35 -8.99 8.04
N PRO A 115 13.28 -9.45 8.89
CA PRO A 115 13.10 -9.59 10.33
C PRO A 115 12.79 -8.26 11.02
N ALA A 116 12.11 -8.30 12.17
CA ALA A 116 11.68 -7.09 12.89
C ALA A 116 12.84 -6.13 13.24
N THR A 117 14.03 -6.65 13.48
CA THR A 117 15.20 -5.87 13.90
C THR A 117 16.02 -5.28 12.76
N SER A 118 15.80 -5.75 11.50
CA SER A 118 16.61 -5.37 10.33
C SER A 118 15.78 -5.30 9.04
N ALA A 119 14.49 -5.02 9.15
CA ALA A 119 13.62 -4.92 7.99
C ALA A 119 13.99 -3.73 7.09
N THR A 120 14.00 -3.97 5.77
CA THR A 120 14.07 -2.90 4.79
C THR A 120 12.70 -2.24 4.67
N ALA A 121 12.66 -0.91 4.76
CA ALA A 121 11.46 -0.10 4.60
C ALA A 121 11.42 0.57 3.23
N SER A 122 10.30 0.45 2.53
CA SER A 122 10.05 1.08 1.24
C SER A 122 8.70 1.78 1.28
N SER A 123 8.67 3.10 1.12
CA SER A 123 7.47 3.93 1.31
C SER A 123 6.95 4.47 -0.02
N SER A 124 5.64 4.64 -0.14
CA SER A 124 5.04 5.50 -1.15
C SER A 124 5.39 6.97 -0.86
N SER A 125 4.94 7.90 -1.70
CA SER A 125 5.18 9.34 -1.50
C SER A 125 4.73 9.76 -0.09
N LEU A 126 5.64 10.38 0.67
CA LEU A 126 5.36 10.90 2.01
C LEU A 126 4.38 12.09 2.01
N THR A 127 4.11 12.68 0.85
CA THR A 127 3.01 13.66 0.69
C THR A 127 1.67 13.00 0.99
N GLY A 128 1.55 11.69 0.72
CA GLY A 128 0.38 10.90 1.00
C GLY A 128 -0.85 11.27 0.18
N VAL A 129 -1.97 10.63 0.54
CA VAL A 129 -3.30 10.91 0.00
C VAL A 129 -4.24 11.28 1.15
N PRO A 130 -5.16 12.24 0.97
CA PRO A 130 -6.14 12.56 2.01
C PRO A 130 -7.11 11.38 2.21
N LEU A 131 -7.54 11.17 3.46
CA LEU A 131 -8.67 10.31 3.76
C LEU A 131 -9.97 11.02 3.34
N GLU A 132 -10.85 10.32 2.63
CA GLU A 132 -12.20 10.81 2.37
C GLU A 132 -13.01 10.90 3.68
N ALA A 133 -14.15 11.56 3.66
CA ALA A 133 -14.94 11.80 4.87
C ALA A 133 -15.39 10.50 5.57
N ASP A 134 -15.60 9.43 4.82
CA ASP A 134 -15.93 8.08 5.29
C ASP A 134 -14.69 7.22 5.61
N GLY A 135 -13.49 7.78 5.47
CA GLY A 135 -12.23 7.10 5.72
C GLY A 135 -11.70 6.26 4.56
N ASP A 136 -12.28 6.37 3.36
CA ASP A 136 -11.80 5.69 2.19
C ASP A 136 -10.56 6.39 1.62
N PHE A 137 -9.66 5.62 0.99
CA PHE A 137 -8.45 6.15 0.35
C PHE A 137 -7.88 5.15 -0.67
N THR A 138 -7.15 5.68 -1.65
CA THR A 138 -6.45 4.87 -2.66
C THR A 138 -5.02 5.39 -2.85
N ILE A 139 -4.05 4.48 -2.81
CA ILE A 139 -2.64 4.77 -3.12
C ILE A 139 -2.27 3.99 -4.39
N ASN A 140 -1.85 4.73 -5.43
CA ASN A 140 -1.31 4.17 -6.67
C ASN A 140 0.01 4.89 -6.96
N ASP A 141 1.12 4.25 -6.62
CA ASP A 141 2.42 4.89 -6.53
C ASP A 141 3.56 3.91 -6.84
N VAL A 142 4.79 4.40 -6.77
CA VAL A 142 6.02 3.61 -6.78
C VAL A 142 6.74 3.84 -5.46
N LEU A 143 7.10 2.77 -4.77
CA LEU A 143 7.84 2.83 -3.51
C LEU A 143 9.21 3.50 -3.72
N SER A 144 9.66 4.24 -2.72
CA SER A 144 10.91 5.04 -2.73
C SER A 144 12.16 4.23 -3.10
N THR A 145 12.14 2.94 -2.77
CA THR A 145 13.15 1.95 -3.16
C THR A 145 12.44 0.66 -3.55
N ALA A 146 12.95 -0.05 -4.56
CA ALA A 146 12.45 -1.37 -4.89
C ALA A 146 12.61 -2.29 -3.67
N PRO A 147 11.55 -2.96 -3.21
CA PRO A 147 11.65 -3.88 -2.08
C PRO A 147 12.50 -5.10 -2.44
N PRO A 148 13.12 -5.77 -1.46
CA PRO A 148 13.87 -7.00 -1.73
C PRO A 148 12.95 -8.11 -2.23
N ASP A 149 13.45 -8.93 -3.17
CA ASP A 149 12.78 -10.12 -3.68
C ASP A 149 13.63 -11.36 -3.29
N PRO A 150 13.11 -12.29 -2.48
CA PRO A 150 11.78 -12.30 -1.88
C PRO A 150 11.61 -11.31 -0.72
N CYS A 151 10.40 -10.74 -0.57
CA CYS A 151 10.01 -9.98 0.61
C CYS A 151 9.64 -10.94 1.74
N THR A 152 10.59 -11.26 2.61
CA THR A 152 10.32 -12.15 3.74
C THR A 152 9.61 -11.41 4.87
N THR A 153 8.74 -12.11 5.60
CA THR A 153 7.96 -11.55 6.73
C THR A 153 7.39 -10.14 6.46
N PRO A 154 6.60 -9.97 5.36
CA PRO A 154 6.11 -8.67 4.94
C PRO A 154 5.17 -8.05 5.97
N VAL A 155 5.33 -6.75 6.21
CA VAL A 155 4.42 -5.92 7.00
C VAL A 155 4.12 -4.66 6.21
N LEU A 156 2.86 -4.37 5.95
CA LEU A 156 2.41 -3.15 5.31
C LEU A 156 1.76 -2.25 6.37
N LEU A 157 2.30 -1.05 6.55
CA LEU A 157 1.73 -0.06 7.45
C LEU A 157 1.13 1.11 6.65
N ILE A 158 -0.03 1.57 7.09
CA ILE A 158 -0.65 2.83 6.68
C ILE A 158 -0.33 3.85 7.74
N GLN A 159 0.41 4.88 7.37
CA GLN A 159 0.97 5.89 8.28
C GLN A 159 0.41 7.27 7.94
N THR A 160 0.24 8.13 8.96
CA THR A 160 -0.11 9.53 8.71
C THR A 160 1.09 10.30 8.18
N THR A 161 0.82 11.32 7.37
CA THR A 161 1.85 12.28 6.88
C THR A 161 2.30 13.25 7.96
N GLY A 162 1.59 13.31 9.10
CA GLY A 162 1.87 14.25 10.18
C GLY A 162 2.89 13.72 11.21
N GLY A 163 3.61 14.66 11.83
CA GLY A 163 4.49 14.40 12.97
C GLY A 163 5.62 13.40 12.68
N THR A 164 5.71 12.36 13.49
CA THR A 164 6.70 11.26 13.37
C THR A 164 6.19 10.09 12.54
N HIS A 165 5.13 10.30 11.75
CA HIS A 165 4.49 9.32 10.90
C HIS A 165 3.99 8.06 11.63
N PRO A 166 3.22 8.19 12.72
CA PRO A 166 2.67 7.03 13.41
C PRO A 166 1.74 6.22 12.48
N TRP A 167 1.64 4.91 12.77
CA TRP A 167 0.80 4.04 11.98
C TRP A 167 -0.66 4.03 12.47
N PHE A 168 -1.61 3.95 11.52
CA PHE A 168 -3.06 3.92 11.74
C PHE A 168 -3.66 2.54 11.46
N ALA A 169 -3.12 1.83 10.47
CA ALA A 169 -3.55 0.49 10.13
C ALA A 169 -2.40 -0.35 9.56
N ALA A 170 -2.56 -1.66 9.59
CA ALA A 170 -1.67 -2.64 8.99
C ALA A 170 -2.43 -3.56 8.04
N GLY A 171 -1.83 -3.92 6.90
CA GLY A 171 -2.35 -4.91 5.97
C GLY A 171 -2.08 -6.32 6.45
N ILE A 172 -3.04 -7.24 6.20
CA ILE A 172 -2.91 -8.68 6.48
C ILE A 172 -2.33 -9.34 5.22
N PRO A 173 -1.15 -9.99 5.28
CA PRO A 173 -0.58 -10.72 4.14
C PRO A 173 -1.52 -11.83 3.67
N ASP A 174 -1.68 -11.96 2.31
CA ASP A 174 -2.53 -12.97 1.66
C ASP A 174 -1.70 -14.19 1.23
#